data_d5fb001dad4841e9169b2eae31c0e996
#
_entry.id   d5fb001dad4841e9169b2eae31c0e996
#
_cell.length_a   1.000
_cell.length_b   1.000
_cell.length_c   1.000
_cell.angle_alpha   90.00
_cell.angle_beta   90.00
_cell.angle_gamma   90.00
#
_symmetry.space_group_name_H-M   'P 1'
#
loop_
_entity.id
_entity.type
_entity.pdbx_description
1 polymer ?
#
loop_
_entity_poly.entity_id
_entity_poly.type
_entity_poly.pdbx_seq_one_letter_code
_entity_poly.pdbx_strand_id
1 'polypeptide(L)'
;MQQTLFNPKWLKKAGKLSPSFSLGFEQSKRSLLIFTSCSVLTACASLPRFSSLPDFDKEVSAGLEDISIAAIGLVGIPYRYGGNTPKSGFDCSGLIGYVYKNAANKQMPRTTDEIGKIGQSLGNSTPAPGDLVFFNTQGGPHSHVGIYVGKGRFVHAPSKGGTVRLEKITSPYWSKRYTEARRVVQR
;
A
#
# COMPACT_ATOMS: atom_id res chain seq x y z
N MET A 1 -14.87 30.88 13.03
CA MET A 1 -13.87 29.82 12.79
C MET A 1 -14.47 28.86 11.78
N GLN A 2 -14.09 29.01 10.49
CA GLN A 2 -14.55 28.15 9.42
C GLN A 2 -13.74 26.85 9.47
N GLN A 3 -14.39 25.74 9.85
CA GLN A 3 -13.84 24.41 9.66
C GLN A 3 -13.94 24.08 8.17
N THR A 4 -12.83 24.22 7.45
CA THR A 4 -12.71 23.67 6.10
C THR A 4 -12.85 22.16 6.20
N LEU A 5 -13.99 21.65 5.75
CA LEU A 5 -14.25 20.21 5.58
C LEU A 5 -13.27 19.67 4.53
N PHE A 6 -12.15 19.15 5.00
CA PHE A 6 -11.15 18.52 4.16
C PHE A 6 -11.74 17.17 3.67
N ASN A 7 -12.21 17.17 2.42
CA ASN A 7 -12.72 15.97 1.74
C ASN A 7 -11.67 15.57 0.68
N PRO A 8 -10.79 14.62 0.96
CA PRO A 8 -9.77 14.23 -0.01
C PRO A 8 -10.43 13.68 -1.27
N LYS A 9 -10.25 14.39 -2.38
CA LYS A 9 -10.89 14.09 -3.68
C LYS A 9 -10.64 12.67 -4.19
N TRP A 10 -9.55 12.03 -3.75
CA TRP A 10 -9.22 10.66 -4.15
C TRP A 10 -10.16 9.59 -3.55
N LEU A 11 -10.82 9.84 -2.42
CA LEU A 11 -11.80 8.92 -1.82
C LEU A 11 -13.03 8.70 -2.70
N LYS A 12 -13.34 9.63 -3.61
CA LYS A 12 -14.51 9.55 -4.52
C LYS A 12 -14.22 8.73 -5.79
N LYS A 13 -12.95 8.47 -6.14
CA LYS A 13 -12.58 7.76 -7.40
C LYS A 13 -12.57 6.24 -7.29
N ALA A 14 -12.74 5.65 -6.13
CA ALA A 14 -12.65 4.20 -5.91
C ALA A 14 -13.93 3.41 -6.27
N GLY A 15 -14.88 3.99 -6.95
CA GLY A 15 -16.15 3.35 -7.25
C GLY A 15 -16.58 3.42 -8.71
N LYS A 16 -15.96 2.61 -9.59
CA LYS A 16 -16.58 2.05 -10.82
C LYS A 16 -15.58 1.13 -11.52
N LEU A 17 -15.60 -0.14 -11.16
CA LEU A 17 -15.13 -1.21 -12.02
C LEU A 17 -16.35 -1.94 -12.55
N SER A 18 -16.67 -1.71 -13.81
CA SER A 18 -17.67 -2.49 -14.55
C SER A 18 -17.01 -3.78 -15.06
N PRO A 19 -17.61 -4.94 -14.89
CA PRO A 19 -17.20 -6.15 -15.58
C PRO A 19 -18.03 -6.30 -16.84
N SER A 20 -17.42 -6.19 -18.03
CA SER A 20 -17.97 -6.75 -19.25
C SER A 20 -16.84 -7.23 -20.13
N PHE A 21 -16.49 -8.50 -19.96
CA PHE A 21 -15.70 -9.25 -20.94
C PHE A 21 -16.56 -10.40 -21.43
N SER A 22 -17.21 -10.20 -22.57
CA SER A 22 -17.93 -11.25 -23.29
C SER A 22 -16.96 -11.97 -24.23
N LEU A 23 -16.76 -13.26 -23.97
CA LEU A 23 -16.08 -14.20 -24.87
C LEU A 23 -16.99 -14.51 -26.05
N GLY A 24 -16.65 -13.98 -27.21
CA GLY A 24 -17.18 -14.43 -28.51
C GLY A 24 -16.34 -15.60 -29.02
N PHE A 25 -16.90 -16.79 -28.93
CA PHE A 25 -16.36 -18.00 -29.56
C PHE A 25 -17.05 -18.19 -30.91
N GLU A 26 -16.34 -18.00 -32.00
CA GLU A 26 -16.82 -18.33 -33.32
C GLU A 26 -15.92 -19.33 -34.00
N GLN A 27 -16.48 -20.57 -34.14
CA GLN A 27 -15.92 -21.64 -34.95
C GLN A 27 -16.28 -21.43 -36.41
N SER A 28 -15.29 -21.40 -37.29
CA SER A 28 -15.52 -21.69 -38.70
C SER A 28 -14.61 -22.80 -39.19
N LYS A 29 -15.28 -23.94 -39.49
CA LYS A 29 -14.70 -25.07 -40.21
C LYS A 29 -14.57 -24.68 -41.68
N ARG A 30 -13.43 -25.02 -42.31
CA ARG A 30 -13.41 -25.60 -43.67
C ARG A 30 -12.01 -26.12 -44.00
N SER A 31 -12.01 -27.38 -44.37
CA SER A 31 -10.95 -28.18 -44.99
C SER A 31 -10.34 -27.55 -46.25
N LEU A 32 -9.06 -27.78 -46.49
CA LEU A 32 -8.62 -28.48 -47.68
C LEU A 32 -7.12 -28.78 -47.66
N LEU A 33 -6.77 -30.02 -47.94
CA LEU A 33 -5.44 -30.57 -48.11
C LEU A 33 -4.73 -30.00 -49.34
N ILE A 34 -3.43 -29.63 -49.21
CA ILE A 34 -2.46 -29.81 -50.32
C ILE A 34 -1.10 -30.09 -49.69
N PHE A 35 -0.55 -31.27 -50.00
CA PHE A 35 0.82 -31.68 -49.76
C PHE A 35 1.76 -30.93 -50.74
N THR A 36 2.82 -30.34 -50.25
CA THR A 36 4.08 -30.22 -50.98
C THR A 36 5.24 -30.16 -49.99
N SER A 37 6.09 -31.16 -50.11
CA SER A 37 7.41 -31.32 -49.52
C SER A 37 8.35 -30.23 -50.00
N CYS A 38 9.07 -29.57 -49.06
CA CYS A 38 10.44 -29.07 -49.38
C CYS A 38 11.25 -28.78 -48.11
N SER A 39 12.25 -29.59 -47.92
CA SER A 39 13.62 -29.45 -47.36
C SER A 39 13.93 -28.31 -46.40
N VAL A 40 14.23 -28.69 -45.17
CA VAL A 40 15.37 -28.38 -44.27
C VAL A 40 16.24 -27.17 -44.65
N LEU A 41 16.17 -26.13 -43.81
CA LEU A 41 17.30 -25.32 -43.42
C LEU A 41 17.12 -24.91 -41.96
N THR A 42 17.78 -25.68 -41.10
CA THR A 42 17.99 -25.35 -39.68
C THR A 42 18.97 -24.19 -39.59
N ALA A 43 18.47 -22.97 -39.57
CA ALA A 43 19.25 -21.82 -39.15
C ALA A 43 18.93 -21.61 -37.66
N CYS A 44 19.80 -22.13 -36.78
CA CYS A 44 19.85 -21.72 -35.38
C CYS A 44 20.29 -20.25 -35.33
N ALA A 45 19.35 -19.34 -35.49
CA ALA A 45 19.53 -17.95 -35.08
C ALA A 45 19.29 -17.91 -33.56
N SER A 46 20.36 -18.09 -32.78
CA SER A 46 20.41 -17.71 -31.39
C SER A 46 20.28 -16.18 -31.34
N LEU A 47 19.03 -15.72 -31.25
CA LEU A 47 18.76 -14.33 -30.91
C LEU A 47 19.39 -14.08 -29.51
N PRO A 48 20.21 -13.02 -29.36
CA PRO A 48 20.71 -12.67 -28.05
C PRO A 48 19.49 -12.45 -27.18
N ARG A 49 19.36 -13.29 -26.14
CA ARG A 49 18.38 -13.08 -25.08
C ARG A 49 18.75 -11.73 -24.46
N PHE A 50 18.05 -10.69 -24.87
CA PHE A 50 18.12 -9.40 -24.21
C PHE A 50 17.67 -9.67 -22.77
N SER A 51 18.67 -9.77 -21.88
CA SER A 51 18.42 -9.89 -20.46
C SER A 51 17.54 -8.69 -20.10
N SER A 52 16.29 -8.96 -19.76
CA SER A 52 15.40 -7.94 -19.23
C SER A 52 16.18 -7.18 -18.16
N LEU A 53 16.33 -5.88 -18.33
CA LEU A 53 16.81 -5.00 -17.28
C LEU A 53 16.04 -5.37 -16.00
N PRO A 54 16.69 -5.44 -14.84
CA PRO A 54 15.98 -5.70 -13.60
C PRO A 54 14.82 -4.71 -13.52
N ASP A 55 13.63 -5.23 -13.31
CA ASP A 55 12.39 -4.45 -13.27
C ASP A 55 12.43 -3.64 -11.95
N PHE A 56 13.08 -2.48 -12.02
CA PHE A 56 13.33 -1.59 -10.88
C PHE A 56 12.02 -1.17 -10.21
N ASP A 57 10.95 -1.04 -11.00
CA ASP A 57 9.62 -0.72 -10.50
C ASP A 57 9.00 -1.88 -9.70
N LYS A 58 9.36 -3.12 -10.01
CA LYS A 58 8.88 -4.30 -9.31
C LYS A 58 9.57 -4.50 -7.97
N GLU A 59 10.87 -4.20 -7.88
CA GLU A 59 11.64 -4.33 -6.63
C GLU A 59 11.22 -3.27 -5.59
N VAL A 60 10.91 -2.06 -6.05
CA VAL A 60 10.46 -0.95 -5.21
C VAL A 60 8.98 -1.09 -4.82
N SER A 61 8.13 -1.65 -5.69
CA SER A 61 6.76 -2.06 -5.36
C SER A 61 6.74 -3.11 -4.26
N ALA A 62 7.67 -4.08 -4.29
CA ALA A 62 7.78 -5.13 -3.29
C ALA A 62 7.95 -4.55 -1.88
N GLY A 63 8.85 -3.58 -1.68
CA GLY A 63 9.11 -3.00 -0.35
C GLY A 63 7.89 -2.31 0.30
N LEU A 64 7.04 -1.64 -0.49
CA LEU A 64 5.81 -1.01 0.02
C LEU A 64 4.71 -2.03 0.30
N GLU A 65 4.58 -3.07 -0.53
CA GLU A 65 3.64 -4.16 -0.31
C GLU A 65 4.03 -4.96 0.94
N ASP A 66 5.31 -5.25 1.14
CA ASP A 66 5.83 -5.94 2.32
C ASP A 66 5.53 -5.18 3.61
N ILE A 67 5.65 -3.84 3.62
CA ILE A 67 5.25 -2.98 4.74
C ILE A 67 3.77 -3.19 5.06
N SER A 68 2.90 -3.19 4.06
CA SER A 68 1.46 -3.35 4.27
C SER A 68 1.09 -4.74 4.76
N ILE A 69 1.71 -5.79 4.24
CA ILE A 69 1.53 -7.18 4.63
C ILE A 69 2.01 -7.38 6.08
N ALA A 70 3.20 -6.88 6.40
CA ALA A 70 3.75 -6.93 7.76
C ALA A 70 2.82 -6.24 8.77
N ALA A 71 2.27 -5.07 8.42
CA ALA A 71 1.32 -4.36 9.27
C ALA A 71 0.04 -5.16 9.53
N ILE A 72 -0.52 -5.79 8.49
CA ILE A 72 -1.71 -6.65 8.61
C ILE A 72 -1.44 -7.84 9.53
N GLY A 73 -0.26 -8.45 9.44
CA GLY A 73 0.15 -9.58 10.28
C GLY A 73 0.23 -9.27 11.78
N LEU A 74 0.22 -7.99 12.16
CA LEU A 74 0.28 -7.54 13.56
C LEU A 74 -1.11 -7.20 14.15
N VAL A 75 -2.18 -7.33 13.36
CA VAL A 75 -3.55 -7.09 13.84
C VAL A 75 -3.88 -8.05 14.98
N GLY A 76 -4.49 -7.50 16.04
CA GLY A 76 -4.81 -8.25 17.27
C GLY A 76 -3.80 -8.07 18.40
N ILE A 77 -2.57 -7.59 18.14
CA ILE A 77 -1.58 -7.34 19.19
C ILE A 77 -2.06 -6.18 20.09
N PRO A 78 -1.98 -6.33 21.43
CA PRO A 78 -2.46 -5.32 22.36
C PRO A 78 -1.74 -3.97 22.20
N TYR A 79 -2.50 -2.89 22.37
CA TYR A 79 -1.93 -1.56 22.55
C TYR A 79 -1.18 -1.46 23.87
N ARG A 80 0.02 -0.90 23.84
CA ARG A 80 0.79 -0.50 25.01
C ARG A 80 1.52 0.80 24.77
N TYR A 81 1.33 1.77 25.63
CA TYR A 81 2.08 3.01 25.57
C TYR A 81 3.58 2.76 25.70
N GLY A 82 4.39 3.29 24.78
CA GLY A 82 5.81 3.02 24.70
C GLY A 82 6.19 1.66 24.12
N GLY A 83 5.22 0.79 23.81
CA GLY A 83 5.44 -0.52 23.21
C GLY A 83 5.90 -0.43 21.76
N ASN A 84 6.83 -1.32 21.36
CA ASN A 84 7.46 -1.30 20.03
C ASN A 84 7.82 -2.71 19.51
N THR A 85 7.31 -3.77 20.14
CA THR A 85 7.50 -5.16 19.70
C THR A 85 6.21 -5.96 19.85
N PRO A 86 6.04 -7.07 19.11
CA PRO A 86 4.89 -7.95 19.27
C PRO A 86 4.71 -8.47 20.71
N LYS A 87 5.80 -8.73 21.41
CA LYS A 87 5.79 -9.24 22.78
C LYS A 87 5.39 -8.17 23.80
N SER A 88 5.84 -6.93 23.60
CA SER A 88 5.54 -5.82 24.53
C SER A 88 4.21 -5.12 24.22
N GLY A 89 3.59 -5.36 23.06
CA GLY A 89 2.53 -4.56 22.51
C GLY A 89 3.06 -3.35 21.75
N PHE A 90 2.16 -2.55 21.16
CA PHE A 90 2.49 -1.39 20.34
C PHE A 90 1.73 -0.14 20.76
N ASP A 91 2.40 1.02 20.73
CA ASP A 91 1.73 2.29 20.47
C ASP A 91 1.78 2.63 18.97
N CYS A 92 1.17 3.75 18.56
CA CYS A 92 1.04 4.11 17.15
C CYS A 92 2.41 4.25 16.46
N SER A 93 3.35 4.98 17.02
CA SER A 93 4.69 5.18 16.45
C SER A 93 5.59 3.95 16.59
N GLY A 94 5.44 3.16 17.65
CA GLY A 94 6.15 1.91 17.84
C GLY A 94 5.77 0.85 16.81
N LEU A 95 4.48 0.78 16.44
CA LEU A 95 4.02 -0.06 15.33
C LEU A 95 4.70 0.34 14.02
N ILE A 96 4.70 1.64 13.70
CA ILE A 96 5.36 2.16 12.49
C ILE A 96 6.85 1.79 12.50
N GLY A 97 7.57 2.08 13.60
CA GLY A 97 8.98 1.79 13.73
C GLY A 97 9.32 0.31 13.52
N TYR A 98 8.53 -0.57 14.14
CA TYR A 98 8.71 -2.01 14.02
C TYR A 98 8.49 -2.50 12.57
N VAL A 99 7.39 -2.10 11.95
CA VAL A 99 7.03 -2.55 10.60
C VAL A 99 8.06 -2.07 9.57
N TYR A 100 8.39 -0.78 9.56
CA TYR A 100 9.34 -0.22 8.60
C TYR A 100 10.76 -0.78 8.79
N LYS A 101 11.19 -1.03 10.04
CA LYS A 101 12.49 -1.64 10.29
C LYS A 101 12.57 -3.05 9.73
N ASN A 102 11.53 -3.87 9.95
CA ASN A 102 11.57 -5.28 9.58
C ASN A 102 11.24 -5.53 8.09
N ALA A 103 10.32 -4.76 7.49
CA ALA A 103 9.90 -4.94 6.11
C ALA A 103 10.74 -4.15 5.09
N ALA A 104 11.30 -3.00 5.48
CA ALA A 104 12.02 -2.12 4.56
C ALA A 104 13.43 -1.72 5.07
N ASN A 105 13.93 -2.31 6.14
CA ASN A 105 15.17 -1.94 6.83
C ASN A 105 15.31 -0.42 7.09
N LYS A 106 14.18 0.27 7.26
CA LYS A 106 14.11 1.73 7.46
C LYS A 106 13.92 2.07 8.93
N GLN A 107 14.88 2.79 9.51
CA GLN A 107 14.73 3.34 10.85
C GLN A 107 13.74 4.51 10.83
N MET A 108 12.81 4.49 11.79
CA MET A 108 11.78 5.52 11.93
C MET A 108 11.97 6.26 13.25
N PRO A 109 11.63 7.56 13.31
CA PRO A 109 11.57 8.31 14.55
C PRO A 109 10.60 7.70 15.56
N ARG A 110 10.76 8.06 16.85
CA ARG A 110 9.95 7.43 17.90
C ARG A 110 8.61 8.14 18.16
N THR A 111 8.47 9.38 17.75
CA THR A 111 7.25 10.16 17.94
C THR A 111 6.49 10.35 16.62
N THR A 112 5.16 10.44 16.71
CA THR A 112 4.31 10.65 15.53
C THR A 112 4.57 12.00 14.86
N ASP A 113 4.90 13.03 15.64
CA ASP A 113 5.23 14.37 15.13
C ASP A 113 6.53 14.36 14.30
N GLU A 114 7.57 13.65 14.76
CA GLU A 114 8.82 13.49 14.00
C GLU A 114 8.62 12.63 12.76
N ILE A 115 7.81 11.56 12.84
CA ILE A 115 7.45 10.73 11.69
C ILE A 115 6.72 11.59 10.64
N GLY A 116 5.88 12.53 11.06
CA GLY A 116 5.19 13.47 10.19
C GLY A 116 6.10 14.49 9.48
N LYS A 117 7.37 14.60 9.86
CA LYS A 117 8.36 15.48 9.22
C LYS A 117 9.22 14.78 8.16
N ILE A 118 9.19 13.45 8.11
CA ILE A 118 9.98 12.67 7.15
C ILE A 118 9.17 12.23 5.93
N GLY A 119 9.89 11.90 4.87
CA GLY A 119 9.28 11.48 3.61
C GLY A 119 8.59 12.60 2.85
N GLN A 120 7.91 12.24 1.78
CA GLN A 120 7.22 13.17 0.88
C GLN A 120 5.72 13.19 1.19
N SER A 121 5.14 14.37 1.37
CA SER A 121 3.68 14.54 1.44
C SER A 121 3.07 14.21 0.08
N LEU A 122 1.99 13.44 0.08
CA LEU A 122 1.30 13.03 -1.14
C LEU A 122 0.25 14.03 -1.61
N GLY A 123 -0.05 15.05 -0.81
CA GLY A 123 -1.07 16.04 -1.12
C GLY A 123 -2.41 15.38 -1.47
N ASN A 124 -2.88 15.61 -2.72
CA ASN A 124 -4.14 15.02 -3.22
C ASN A 124 -3.94 13.66 -3.93
N SER A 125 -2.73 13.11 -3.96
CA SER A 125 -2.47 11.82 -4.59
C SER A 125 -3.02 10.68 -3.74
N THR A 126 -3.47 9.61 -4.40
CA THR A 126 -3.93 8.41 -3.72
C THR A 126 -2.75 7.70 -3.05
N PRO A 127 -2.82 7.39 -1.75
CA PRO A 127 -1.80 6.58 -1.10
C PRO A 127 -1.73 5.18 -1.72
N ALA A 128 -0.52 4.62 -1.75
CA ALA A 128 -0.28 3.21 -2.05
C ALA A 128 -0.15 2.39 -0.76
N PRO A 129 -0.39 1.07 -0.80
CA PRO A 129 -0.08 0.19 0.32
C PRO A 129 1.34 0.44 0.81
N GLY A 130 1.52 0.55 2.13
CA GLY A 130 2.80 0.89 2.75
C GLY A 130 3.02 2.39 3.01
N ASP A 131 2.24 3.30 2.45
CA ASP A 131 2.31 4.72 2.80
C ASP A 131 1.75 4.98 4.21
N LEU A 132 2.20 6.06 4.84
CA LEU A 132 1.68 6.52 6.12
C LEU A 132 0.46 7.41 5.94
N VAL A 133 -0.51 7.27 6.84
CA VAL A 133 -1.69 8.14 6.93
C VAL A 133 -1.76 8.76 8.32
N PHE A 134 -1.98 10.07 8.38
CA PHE A 134 -1.96 10.85 9.61
C PHE A 134 -3.34 11.38 9.95
N PHE A 135 -3.55 11.55 11.28
CA PHE A 135 -4.82 12.01 11.82
C PHE A 135 -4.60 12.95 13.00
N ASN A 136 -5.50 13.93 13.13
CA ASN A 136 -5.60 14.77 14.30
C ASN A 136 -6.57 14.17 15.32
N THR A 137 -6.05 13.48 16.31
CA THR A 137 -6.84 12.87 17.39
C THR A 137 -6.69 13.57 18.73
N GLN A 138 -5.62 14.38 18.91
CA GLN A 138 -5.25 15.00 20.18
C GLN A 138 -4.76 16.46 20.00
N GLY A 139 -5.27 17.19 18.99
CA GLY A 139 -5.00 18.61 18.81
C GLY A 139 -3.82 18.96 17.90
N GLY A 140 -3.11 17.99 17.32
CA GLY A 140 -2.05 18.21 16.33
C GLY A 140 -2.26 17.40 15.06
N PRO A 141 -1.80 17.88 13.88
CA PRO A 141 -2.03 17.23 12.59
C PRO A 141 -1.40 15.83 12.50
N HIS A 142 -0.35 15.58 13.28
CA HIS A 142 0.36 14.30 13.31
C HIS A 142 0.23 13.62 14.68
N SER A 143 -0.87 13.86 15.42
CA SER A 143 -1.05 13.26 16.74
C SER A 143 -1.36 11.76 16.70
N HIS A 144 -1.68 11.22 15.52
CA HIS A 144 -1.87 9.79 15.30
C HIS A 144 -1.46 9.38 13.88
N VAL A 145 -0.97 8.14 13.74
CA VAL A 145 -0.46 7.60 12.47
C VAL A 145 -0.88 6.15 12.29
N GLY A 146 -1.06 5.74 11.03
CA GLY A 146 -1.27 4.36 10.62
C GLY A 146 -0.59 4.06 9.28
N ILE A 147 -0.56 2.80 8.90
CA ILE A 147 -0.03 2.30 7.63
C ILE A 147 -1.20 2.03 6.69
N TYR A 148 -1.22 2.67 5.54
CA TYR A 148 -2.22 2.42 4.51
C TYR A 148 -1.99 1.04 3.88
N VAL A 149 -3.06 0.24 3.75
CA VAL A 149 -3.01 -1.13 3.24
C VAL A 149 -3.91 -1.35 2.02
N GLY A 150 -4.28 -0.25 1.36
CA GLY A 150 -5.13 -0.30 0.17
C GLY A 150 -6.64 -0.24 0.47
N LYS A 151 -7.42 0.01 -0.58
CA LYS A 151 -8.91 0.05 -0.56
C LYS A 151 -9.49 0.97 0.53
N GLY A 152 -8.84 2.12 0.78
CA GLY A 152 -9.26 3.09 1.79
C GLY A 152 -9.11 2.60 3.23
N ARG A 153 -8.28 1.57 3.49
CA ARG A 153 -8.06 0.99 4.82
C ARG A 153 -6.64 1.22 5.31
N PHE A 154 -6.47 1.24 6.61
CA PHE A 154 -5.18 1.40 7.28
C PHE A 154 -5.12 0.56 8.55
N VAL A 155 -3.90 0.18 8.92
CA VAL A 155 -3.59 -0.52 10.17
C VAL A 155 -2.97 0.45 11.14
N HIS A 156 -3.40 0.43 12.40
CA HIS A 156 -2.88 1.30 13.46
C HIS A 156 -3.01 0.68 14.84
N ALA A 157 -2.29 1.21 15.82
CA ALA A 157 -2.44 0.92 17.24
C ALA A 157 -3.20 2.10 17.89
N PRO A 158 -4.50 1.94 18.26
CA PRO A 158 -5.37 3.09 18.52
C PRO A 158 -5.14 3.78 19.86
N SER A 159 -5.27 3.07 21.00
CA SER A 159 -5.17 3.61 22.35
C SER A 159 -5.19 2.50 23.41
N LYS A 160 -5.01 2.89 24.69
CA LYS A 160 -5.04 1.98 25.84
C LYS A 160 -6.34 1.14 25.85
N GLY A 161 -6.20 -0.15 26.11
CA GLY A 161 -7.30 -1.12 26.14
C GLY A 161 -7.72 -1.66 24.76
N GLY A 162 -7.14 -1.14 23.66
CA GLY A 162 -7.38 -1.64 22.32
C GLY A 162 -6.27 -2.56 21.83
N THR A 163 -6.42 -3.01 20.59
CA THR A 163 -5.42 -3.80 19.86
C THR A 163 -5.06 -3.14 18.54
N VAL A 164 -3.93 -3.50 17.95
CA VAL A 164 -3.64 -3.18 16.53
C VAL A 164 -4.80 -3.66 15.69
N ARG A 165 -5.33 -2.79 14.84
CA ARG A 165 -6.54 -3.10 14.07
C ARG A 165 -6.58 -2.42 12.72
N LEU A 166 -7.43 -2.96 11.85
CA LEU A 166 -7.73 -2.46 10.52
C LEU A 166 -8.96 -1.54 10.58
N GLU A 167 -8.83 -0.33 10.04
CA GLU A 167 -9.92 0.67 10.01
C GLU A 167 -10.10 1.26 8.61
N LYS A 168 -11.26 1.86 8.35
CA LYS A 168 -11.54 2.58 7.10
C LYS A 168 -11.29 4.08 7.31
N ILE A 169 -10.49 4.70 6.42
CA ILE A 169 -10.28 6.17 6.43
C ILE A 169 -11.61 6.92 6.25
N THR A 170 -12.55 6.32 5.49
CA THR A 170 -13.86 6.88 5.20
C THR A 170 -14.86 6.79 6.35
N SER A 171 -14.55 6.09 7.44
CA SER A 171 -15.45 6.04 8.59
C SER A 171 -15.66 7.43 9.20
N PRO A 172 -16.82 7.71 9.81
CA PRO A 172 -17.15 9.06 10.31
C PRO A 172 -16.12 9.63 11.30
N TYR A 173 -15.50 8.77 12.10
CA TYR A 173 -14.48 9.17 13.06
C TYR A 173 -13.17 9.57 12.37
N TRP A 174 -12.68 8.73 11.46
CA TRP A 174 -11.37 8.91 10.81
C TRP A 174 -11.40 9.94 9.70
N SER A 175 -12.47 10.00 8.90
CA SER A 175 -12.59 10.96 7.80
C SER A 175 -12.54 12.42 8.25
N LYS A 176 -13.09 12.73 9.44
CA LYS A 176 -13.04 14.07 10.04
C LYS A 176 -11.67 14.43 10.62
N ARG A 177 -10.82 13.46 10.86
CA ARG A 177 -9.51 13.60 11.51
C ARG A 177 -8.34 13.40 10.59
N TYR A 178 -8.56 12.87 9.40
CA TYR A 178 -7.53 12.69 8.39
C TYR A 178 -6.88 14.04 8.05
N THR A 179 -5.55 14.08 8.05
CA THR A 179 -4.76 15.29 7.76
C THR A 179 -3.98 15.16 6.47
N GLU A 180 -3.18 14.13 6.33
CA GLU A 180 -2.38 13.88 5.12
C GLU A 180 -1.96 12.42 4.99
N ALA A 181 -1.40 12.08 3.82
CA ALA A 181 -0.61 10.87 3.61
C ALA A 181 0.81 11.23 3.21
N ARG A 182 1.78 10.39 3.61
CA ARG A 182 3.20 10.57 3.30
C ARG A 182 3.85 9.27 2.85
N ARG A 183 4.78 9.38 1.91
CA ARG A 183 5.61 8.27 1.43
C ARG A 183 7.00 8.40 1.99
N VAL A 184 7.46 7.38 2.71
CA VAL A 184 8.78 7.34 3.35
C VAL A 184 9.77 6.48 2.58
N VAL A 185 9.29 5.42 1.95
CA VAL A 185 10.06 4.56 1.04
C VAL A 185 9.72 4.99 -0.39
N GLN A 186 10.71 5.36 -1.17
CA GLN A 186 10.51 5.77 -2.57
C GLN A 186 10.15 4.55 -3.42
N ARG A 187 9.36 4.78 -4.46
CA ARG A 187 9.13 3.80 -5.52
C ARG A 187 10.30 3.78 -6.48
#